data_f501c0cd2974a95f71b8b366324f3c40
#
_entry.id   f501c0cd2974a95f71b8b366324f3c40
#
_cell.length_a   1.000
_cell.length_b   1.000
_cell.length_c   1.000
_cell.angle_alpha   90.00
_cell.angle_beta   90.00
_cell.angle_gamma   90.00
#
_symmetry.space_group_name_H-M   'P 1'
#
loop_
_entity.id
_entity.type
_entity.pdbx_description
1 polymer ?
#
loop_
_entity_poly.entity_id
_entity_poly.type
_entity_poly.pdbx_seq_one_letter_code
_entity_poly.pdbx_strand_id
1 'polypeptide(L)'
;GTPFFKHNHQPALTWCDNGDLLAVWFSTNEEKGREMVVLSSRLRAGSREWEKPRMFYQIADRNLTGTALLNDRQGTLYHINGVEAAGHWQNLMMTLRTSTDNGQTWSKPRMIAPEHTRRHQVIAGTSITKEGWFVQACDAGPGGRDGAAVHISKDKGKTWTDPWNGAPLPDFKEGGTGTTIAGIHAGVVQLKDGRLMALGRNNSIRDKEGRLRMPMSVSDDMGKTWHYSASEFPPIDGGQRLVLMRLNEGPILLISFTEHPYRTPKEERGMMFTDKSGKSFKGYGMYAALSYDEGKTWPVKRLLT
;
A
#
# COMPACT_ATOMS: atom_id res chain seq x y z
N GLY A 1 12.17 -28.39 -3.85
CA GLY A 1 10.95 -27.80 -4.39
C GLY A 1 10.74 -26.39 -3.86
N THR A 2 9.88 -25.60 -4.48
CA THR A 2 9.54 -24.26 -4.01
C THR A 2 8.79 -24.41 -2.68
N PRO A 3 9.24 -23.78 -1.58
CA PRO A 3 8.52 -23.82 -0.32
C PRO A 3 7.22 -23.02 -0.46
N PHE A 4 6.09 -23.69 -0.31
CA PHE A 4 4.77 -23.08 -0.35
C PHE A 4 4.06 -23.42 0.97
N PHE A 5 4.01 -22.42 1.86
CA PHE A 5 3.44 -22.58 3.18
C PHE A 5 1.93 -22.27 3.18
N LYS A 6 1.26 -22.57 4.28
CA LYS A 6 -0.20 -22.42 4.39
C LYS A 6 -0.69 -20.97 4.47
N HIS A 7 0.15 -20.03 4.94
CA HIS A 7 -0.17 -18.61 5.05
C HIS A 7 0.51 -17.82 3.94
N ASN A 8 -0.28 -17.30 2.99
CA ASN A 8 0.18 -16.49 1.86
C ASN A 8 -0.46 -15.12 1.96
N HIS A 9 0.34 -14.04 1.93
CA HIS A 9 -0.16 -12.72 2.27
C HIS A 9 0.63 -11.60 1.57
N GLN A 10 0.04 -10.38 1.54
CA GLN A 10 0.63 -9.14 1.05
C GLN A 10 1.19 -9.23 -0.39
N PRO A 11 0.34 -9.46 -1.40
CA PRO A 11 0.79 -9.44 -2.78
C PRO A 11 1.17 -8.02 -3.22
N ALA A 12 2.20 -7.93 -4.05
CA ALA A 12 2.56 -6.74 -4.82
C ALA A 12 2.66 -7.12 -6.30
N LEU A 13 2.24 -6.22 -7.18
CA LEU A 13 2.25 -6.43 -8.62
C LEU A 13 2.90 -5.24 -9.32
N THR A 14 3.58 -5.52 -10.42
CA THR A 14 4.05 -4.49 -11.35
C THR A 14 4.07 -5.01 -12.78
N TRP A 15 3.80 -4.12 -13.74
CA TRP A 15 4.07 -4.38 -15.13
C TRP A 15 5.58 -4.27 -15.40
N CYS A 16 6.10 -5.22 -16.17
CA CYS A 16 7.43 -5.15 -16.75
C CYS A 16 7.37 -4.43 -18.10
N ASP A 17 8.47 -3.86 -18.56
CA ASP A 17 8.51 -3.10 -19.83
C ASP A 17 8.27 -4.00 -21.05
N ASN A 18 8.51 -5.30 -20.93
CA ASN A 18 8.20 -6.30 -21.98
C ASN A 18 6.71 -6.73 -22.00
N GLY A 19 5.86 -6.10 -21.18
CA GLY A 19 4.43 -6.39 -21.10
C GLY A 19 4.04 -7.56 -20.19
N ASP A 20 4.99 -8.20 -19.53
CA ASP A 20 4.70 -9.20 -18.50
C ASP A 20 4.16 -8.54 -17.23
N LEU A 21 3.29 -9.21 -16.48
CA LEU A 21 2.89 -8.81 -15.14
C LEU A 21 3.60 -9.71 -14.11
N LEU A 22 4.38 -9.09 -13.22
CA LEU A 22 5.10 -9.78 -12.15
C LEU A 22 4.33 -9.59 -10.84
N ALA A 23 4.02 -10.69 -10.17
CA ALA A 23 3.45 -10.73 -8.83
C ALA A 23 4.45 -11.32 -7.84
N VAL A 24 4.49 -10.77 -6.63
CA VAL A 24 5.25 -11.29 -5.50
C VAL A 24 4.40 -11.26 -4.24
N TRP A 25 4.61 -12.20 -3.33
CA TRP A 25 3.93 -12.27 -2.03
C TRP A 25 4.76 -13.08 -1.05
N PHE A 26 4.58 -12.88 0.25
CA PHE A 26 5.24 -13.76 1.20
C PHE A 26 4.42 -15.03 1.47
N SER A 27 5.14 -16.12 1.77
CA SER A 27 4.60 -17.43 2.18
C SER A 27 5.32 -17.88 3.43
N THR A 28 4.55 -18.34 4.43
CA THR A 28 5.04 -18.71 5.76
C THR A 28 4.03 -19.64 6.45
N ASN A 29 4.40 -20.27 7.55
CA ASN A 29 3.45 -21.03 8.38
C ASN A 29 2.54 -20.12 9.19
N GLU A 30 3.09 -19.00 9.69
CA GLU A 30 2.36 -17.96 10.40
C GLU A 30 3.01 -16.58 10.16
N GLU A 31 2.27 -15.51 10.38
CA GLU A 31 2.72 -14.15 10.06
C GLU A 31 4.01 -13.74 10.81
N LYS A 32 4.29 -14.35 11.96
CA LYS A 32 5.52 -14.14 12.73
C LYS A 32 6.65 -15.11 12.36
N GLY A 33 6.42 -16.02 11.42
CA GLY A 33 7.38 -17.06 11.04
C GLY A 33 8.67 -16.47 10.50
N ARG A 34 9.79 -17.12 10.82
CA ARG A 34 11.15 -16.75 10.36
C ARG A 34 11.64 -17.62 9.21
N GLU A 35 10.89 -18.68 8.88
CA GLU A 35 11.05 -19.50 7.67
C GLU A 35 10.48 -18.81 6.44
N MET A 36 9.93 -17.61 6.59
CA MET A 36 9.24 -16.85 5.58
C MET A 36 10.06 -16.69 4.30
N VAL A 37 9.40 -16.89 3.17
CA VAL A 37 9.94 -16.66 1.83
C VAL A 37 9.05 -15.70 1.07
N VAL A 38 9.62 -14.94 0.15
CA VAL A 38 8.85 -14.21 -0.86
C VAL A 38 8.84 -15.07 -2.11
N LEU A 39 7.64 -15.36 -2.60
CA LEU A 39 7.39 -16.09 -3.84
C LEU A 39 7.09 -15.11 -4.96
N SER A 40 7.27 -15.55 -6.20
CA SER A 40 6.84 -14.81 -7.38
C SER A 40 6.10 -15.72 -8.35
N SER A 41 5.20 -15.11 -9.10
CA SER A 41 4.60 -15.68 -10.32
C SER A 41 4.57 -14.61 -11.40
N ARG A 42 4.54 -15.03 -12.64
CA ARG A 42 4.54 -14.15 -13.80
C ARG A 42 3.41 -14.52 -14.74
N LEU A 43 2.66 -13.51 -15.18
CA LEU A 43 1.75 -13.62 -16.29
C LEU A 43 2.46 -13.03 -17.52
N ARG A 44 2.81 -13.88 -18.48
CA ARG A 44 3.48 -13.44 -19.72
C ARG A 44 2.56 -12.58 -20.57
N ALA A 45 3.14 -11.62 -21.28
CA ALA A 45 2.42 -10.83 -22.26
C ALA A 45 1.68 -11.75 -23.25
N GLY A 46 0.37 -11.54 -23.41
CA GLY A 46 -0.50 -12.37 -24.25
C GLY A 46 -0.93 -13.72 -23.66
N SER A 47 -0.39 -14.16 -22.52
CA SER A 47 -0.87 -15.34 -21.79
C SER A 47 -2.13 -15.05 -20.98
N ARG A 48 -2.92 -16.10 -20.74
CA ARG A 48 -4.05 -16.10 -19.80
C ARG A 48 -3.77 -16.86 -18.51
N GLU A 49 -2.59 -17.46 -18.42
CA GLU A 49 -2.21 -18.32 -17.30
C GLU A 49 -0.95 -17.79 -16.63
N TRP A 50 -0.99 -17.78 -15.29
CA TRP A 50 0.17 -17.46 -14.47
C TRP A 50 1.16 -18.64 -14.46
N GLU A 51 2.44 -18.33 -14.51
CA GLU A 51 3.49 -19.32 -14.25
C GLU A 51 3.37 -19.91 -12.85
N LYS A 52 3.86 -21.14 -12.66
CA LYS A 52 3.94 -21.74 -11.33
C LYS A 52 4.77 -20.86 -10.38
N PRO A 53 4.34 -20.68 -9.14
CA PRO A 53 5.10 -19.91 -8.15
C PRO A 53 6.52 -20.47 -7.97
N ARG A 54 7.47 -19.55 -7.80
CA ARG A 54 8.87 -19.88 -7.50
C ARG A 54 9.43 -18.97 -6.42
N MET A 55 10.51 -19.44 -5.79
CA MET A 55 11.23 -18.62 -4.82
C MET A 55 11.74 -17.34 -5.49
N PHE A 56 11.45 -16.20 -4.88
CA PHE A 56 11.85 -14.89 -5.37
C PHE A 56 12.89 -14.23 -4.46
N TYR A 57 12.67 -14.30 -3.13
CA TYR A 57 13.55 -13.70 -2.15
C TYR A 57 13.47 -14.43 -0.82
N GLN A 58 14.61 -14.64 -0.19
CA GLN A 58 14.71 -15.20 1.14
C GLN A 58 15.96 -14.67 1.84
N ILE A 59 15.83 -14.43 3.14
CA ILE A 59 16.96 -14.31 4.07
C ILE A 59 16.74 -15.36 5.13
N ALA A 60 17.72 -16.25 5.31
CA ALA A 60 17.61 -17.36 6.24
C ALA A 60 17.34 -16.87 7.66
N ASP A 61 16.38 -17.51 8.33
CA ASP A 61 16.00 -17.21 9.70
C ASP A 61 15.61 -15.74 9.92
N ARG A 62 14.82 -15.16 8.99
CA ARG A 62 14.28 -13.80 9.10
C ARG A 62 12.83 -13.73 8.61
N ASN A 63 12.02 -12.96 9.32
CA ASN A 63 10.72 -12.52 8.85
C ASN A 63 10.88 -11.46 7.75
N LEU A 64 10.11 -11.60 6.67
CA LEU A 64 10.19 -10.78 5.46
C LEU A 64 8.87 -10.05 5.18
N THR A 65 8.13 -9.70 6.20
CA THR A 65 6.83 -9.05 6.07
C THR A 65 6.93 -7.70 5.37
N GLY A 66 6.03 -7.49 4.43
CA GLY A 66 5.95 -6.25 3.65
C GLY A 66 6.82 -6.30 2.40
N THR A 67 6.17 -6.30 1.25
CA THR A 67 6.83 -6.30 -0.06
C THR A 67 6.17 -5.28 -0.97
N ALA A 68 6.96 -4.61 -1.79
CA ALA A 68 6.49 -3.70 -2.83
C ALA A 68 7.31 -3.87 -4.09
N LEU A 69 6.66 -3.71 -5.23
CA LEU A 69 7.26 -3.66 -6.55
C LEU A 69 6.98 -2.29 -7.18
N LEU A 70 7.96 -1.75 -7.86
CA LEU A 70 7.86 -0.51 -8.60
C LEU A 70 8.57 -0.66 -9.95
N ASN A 71 7.97 -0.18 -11.03
CA ASN A 71 8.61 0.01 -12.33
C ASN A 71 8.79 1.51 -12.56
N ASP A 72 10.03 1.98 -12.79
CA ASP A 72 10.29 3.39 -13.09
C ASP A 72 9.95 3.78 -14.54
N ARG A 73 9.52 2.79 -15.34
CA ARG A 73 9.22 2.93 -16.78
C ARG A 73 10.40 3.49 -17.60
N GLN A 74 11.61 3.29 -17.10
CA GLN A 74 12.87 3.66 -17.72
C GLN A 74 13.85 2.48 -17.75
N GLY A 75 13.29 1.25 -17.69
CA GLY A 75 14.06 0.00 -17.78
C GLY A 75 14.44 -0.61 -16.42
N THR A 76 14.00 -0.05 -15.29
CA THR A 76 14.36 -0.59 -13.98
C THR A 76 13.14 -0.95 -13.14
N LEU A 77 13.13 -2.19 -12.65
CA LEU A 77 12.22 -2.64 -11.61
C LEU A 77 12.90 -2.54 -10.25
N TYR A 78 12.15 -2.15 -9.25
CA TYR A 78 12.57 -2.05 -7.85
C TYR A 78 11.74 -2.99 -6.99
N HIS A 79 12.40 -3.76 -6.14
CA HIS A 79 11.77 -4.57 -5.10
C HIS A 79 12.20 -4.04 -3.73
N ILE A 80 11.25 -3.52 -2.98
CA ILE A 80 11.44 -3.05 -1.61
C ILE A 80 10.80 -4.08 -0.69
N ASN A 81 11.52 -4.52 0.34
CA ASN A 81 11.04 -5.54 1.26
C ASN A 81 11.44 -5.25 2.70
N GLY A 82 10.51 -5.47 3.63
CA GLY A 82 10.81 -5.49 5.05
C GLY A 82 11.64 -6.73 5.39
N VAL A 83 12.62 -6.54 6.26
CA VAL A 83 13.46 -7.61 6.81
C VAL A 83 13.51 -7.42 8.32
N GLU A 84 13.23 -8.49 9.05
CA GLU A 84 13.29 -8.49 10.50
C GLU A 84 14.66 -8.03 11.01
N ALA A 85 14.67 -6.98 11.82
CA ALA A 85 15.86 -6.53 12.54
C ALA A 85 15.99 -7.26 13.88
N ALA A 86 14.87 -7.44 14.60
CA ALA A 86 14.83 -8.15 15.87
C ALA A 86 13.41 -8.65 16.19
N GLY A 87 13.25 -9.95 16.33
CA GLY A 87 12.05 -10.62 16.87
C GLY A 87 11.02 -11.01 15.82
N HIS A 88 10.34 -10.08 15.17
CA HIS A 88 9.28 -10.34 14.19
C HIS A 88 8.88 -9.08 13.40
N TRP A 89 7.77 -9.15 12.64
CA TRP A 89 7.29 -8.09 11.75
C TRP A 89 7.10 -6.69 12.40
N GLN A 90 7.15 -6.56 13.71
CA GLN A 90 7.07 -5.25 14.39
C GLN A 90 8.43 -4.53 14.50
N ASN A 91 9.51 -5.16 14.04
CA ASN A 91 10.86 -4.58 14.02
C ASN A 91 11.52 -4.87 12.67
N LEU A 92 11.14 -4.10 11.66
CA LEU A 92 11.62 -4.26 10.29
C LEU A 92 12.61 -3.17 9.90
N MET A 93 13.62 -3.55 9.16
CA MET A 93 14.43 -2.66 8.32
C MET A 93 14.03 -2.85 6.86
N MET A 94 14.28 -1.86 6.02
CA MET A 94 13.93 -1.91 4.60
C MET A 94 15.13 -2.26 3.75
N THR A 95 14.94 -3.20 2.83
CA THR A 95 15.92 -3.54 1.80
C THR A 95 15.38 -3.22 0.42
N LEU A 96 16.28 -2.90 -0.49
CA LEU A 96 16.01 -2.63 -1.90
C LEU A 96 16.86 -3.54 -2.78
N ARG A 97 16.24 -4.09 -3.82
CA ARG A 97 16.88 -4.73 -4.96
C ARG A 97 16.39 -4.12 -6.25
N THR A 98 17.19 -4.17 -7.30
CA THR A 98 16.83 -3.68 -8.63
C THR A 98 17.03 -4.77 -9.69
N SER A 99 16.26 -4.67 -10.77
CA SER A 99 16.38 -5.49 -11.96
C SER A 99 16.30 -4.60 -13.20
N THR A 100 17.15 -4.86 -14.18
CA THR A 100 17.17 -4.17 -15.49
C THR A 100 16.85 -5.11 -16.65
N ASP A 101 16.38 -6.33 -16.35
CA ASP A 101 16.06 -7.38 -17.30
C ASP A 101 14.60 -7.91 -17.14
N ASN A 102 13.69 -6.99 -16.82
CA ASN A 102 12.28 -7.29 -16.57
C ASN A 102 12.05 -8.30 -15.43
N GLY A 103 12.88 -8.23 -14.39
CA GLY A 103 12.73 -9.06 -13.19
C GLY A 103 13.19 -10.50 -13.36
N GLN A 104 14.04 -10.80 -14.34
CA GLN A 104 14.65 -12.13 -14.48
C GLN A 104 15.78 -12.31 -13.46
N THR A 105 16.64 -11.30 -13.32
CA THR A 105 17.70 -11.26 -12.30
C THR A 105 17.57 -10.01 -11.45
N TRP A 106 18.09 -10.09 -10.23
CA TRP A 106 17.99 -9.02 -9.23
C TRP A 106 19.34 -8.76 -8.58
N SER A 107 19.64 -7.50 -8.30
CA SER A 107 20.82 -7.11 -7.55
C SER A 107 20.82 -7.73 -6.15
N LYS A 108 21.97 -7.74 -5.49
CA LYS A 108 22.03 -8.04 -4.05
C LYS A 108 21.20 -7.03 -3.27
N PRO A 109 20.53 -7.45 -2.19
CA PRO A 109 19.78 -6.53 -1.34
C PRO A 109 20.71 -5.55 -0.63
N ARG A 110 20.31 -4.29 -0.52
CA ARG A 110 20.94 -3.28 0.33
C ARG A 110 19.95 -2.64 1.25
N MET A 111 20.35 -2.24 2.43
CA MET A 111 19.52 -1.44 3.34
C MET A 111 19.34 -0.03 2.77
N ILE A 112 18.10 0.49 2.83
CA ILE A 112 17.76 1.83 2.35
C ILE A 112 17.56 2.85 3.47
N ALA A 113 17.50 2.38 4.73
CA ALA A 113 17.41 3.18 5.92
C ALA A 113 18.25 2.52 7.01
N PRO A 114 19.60 2.69 6.97
CA PRO A 114 20.49 2.01 7.90
C PRO A 114 20.30 2.44 9.36
N GLU A 115 19.82 3.66 9.61
CA GLU A 115 19.51 4.17 10.95
C GLU A 115 18.28 3.52 11.58
N HIS A 116 17.52 2.78 10.86
CA HIS A 116 16.34 2.02 11.28
C HIS A 116 15.52 2.71 12.36
N THR A 117 14.48 3.40 11.99
CA THR A 117 13.54 4.04 12.90
C THR A 117 12.23 3.25 13.02
N ARG A 118 11.43 3.55 14.05
CA ARG A 118 10.07 2.98 14.19
C ARG A 118 9.13 3.33 13.04
N ARG A 119 9.49 4.31 12.24
CA ARG A 119 8.74 4.78 11.08
C ARG A 119 9.03 3.99 9.80
N HIS A 120 9.80 2.91 9.88
CA HIS A 120 10.13 1.99 8.79
C HIS A 120 9.51 0.60 9.00
N GLN A 121 8.29 0.53 9.52
CA GLN A 121 7.66 -0.76 9.74
C GLN A 121 7.08 -1.35 8.44
N VAL A 122 6.03 -2.09 8.50
CA VAL A 122 5.48 -2.80 7.34
C VAL A 122 5.29 -1.86 6.15
N ILE A 123 5.86 -2.23 5.01
CA ILE A 123 5.72 -1.51 3.74
C ILE A 123 4.26 -1.54 3.27
N ALA A 124 3.79 -0.39 2.80
CA ALA A 124 2.54 -0.25 2.09
C ALA A 124 2.79 0.00 0.58
N GLY A 125 2.09 0.95 -0.03
CA GLY A 125 2.25 1.28 -1.44
C GLY A 125 3.51 2.10 -1.74
N THR A 126 4.05 1.92 -2.94
CA THR A 126 5.10 2.78 -3.50
C THR A 126 4.53 3.49 -4.72
N SER A 127 4.79 4.78 -4.86
CA SER A 127 4.36 5.57 -6.01
C SER A 127 5.50 6.43 -6.54
N ILE A 128 5.33 6.92 -7.77
CA ILE A 128 6.25 7.88 -8.40
C ILE A 128 5.51 9.20 -8.59
N THR A 129 6.14 10.30 -8.17
CA THR A 129 5.61 11.64 -8.38
C THR A 129 5.86 12.10 -9.82
N LYS A 130 5.22 13.20 -10.24
CA LYS A 130 5.45 13.82 -11.56
C LYS A 130 6.89 14.30 -11.76
N GLU A 131 7.60 14.57 -10.66
CA GLU A 131 9.02 14.91 -10.66
C GLU A 131 9.94 13.69 -10.78
N GLY A 132 9.39 12.47 -10.79
CA GLY A 132 10.13 11.21 -10.81
C GLY A 132 10.65 10.76 -9.44
N TRP A 133 10.19 11.36 -8.34
CA TRP A 133 10.56 10.96 -6.99
C TRP A 133 9.78 9.72 -6.55
N PHE A 134 10.43 8.83 -5.84
CA PHE A 134 9.76 7.69 -5.23
C PHE A 134 9.20 8.08 -3.86
N VAL A 135 7.95 7.72 -3.63
CA VAL A 135 7.27 7.89 -2.34
C VAL A 135 6.91 6.50 -1.84
N GLN A 136 7.53 6.08 -0.74
CA GLN A 136 7.28 4.80 -0.09
C GLN A 136 6.53 5.03 1.22
N ALA A 137 5.32 4.51 1.33
CA ALA A 137 4.59 4.48 2.59
C ALA A 137 5.02 3.27 3.42
N CYS A 138 5.22 3.49 4.72
CA CYS A 138 5.51 2.46 5.72
C CYS A 138 4.68 2.73 6.97
N ASP A 139 4.32 1.68 7.71
CA ASP A 139 3.69 1.88 9.01
C ASP A 139 4.66 2.63 9.94
N ALA A 140 4.15 3.61 10.68
CA ALA A 140 4.98 4.52 11.49
C ALA A 140 5.31 3.97 12.88
N GLY A 141 4.79 2.81 13.24
CA GLY A 141 5.04 2.15 14.51
C GLY A 141 4.38 0.79 14.60
N PRO A 142 4.81 -0.05 15.56
CA PRO A 142 4.21 -1.36 15.74
C PRO A 142 2.77 -1.27 16.20
N GLY A 143 1.92 -2.17 15.69
CA GLY A 143 0.51 -2.29 16.11
C GLY A 143 -0.47 -1.29 15.48
N GLY A 144 -0.01 -0.46 14.53
CA GLY A 144 -0.90 0.31 13.66
C GLY A 144 -1.62 1.50 14.28
N ARG A 145 -1.16 2.00 15.42
CA ARG A 145 -1.79 3.15 16.10
C ARG A 145 -1.23 4.50 15.66
N ASP A 146 0.00 4.51 15.17
CA ASP A 146 0.74 5.73 14.85
C ASP A 146 0.56 6.17 13.39
N GLY A 147 -0.30 5.46 12.64
CA GLY A 147 -0.53 5.71 11.23
C GLY A 147 0.62 5.24 10.33
N ALA A 148 0.79 5.87 9.16
CA ALA A 148 1.87 5.57 8.23
C ALA A 148 2.75 6.79 7.98
N ALA A 149 4.06 6.54 7.83
CA ALA A 149 5.05 7.53 7.40
C ALA A 149 5.33 7.40 5.91
N VAL A 150 5.78 8.47 5.27
CA VAL A 150 6.34 8.41 3.92
C VAL A 150 7.85 8.56 3.97
N HIS A 151 8.53 7.83 3.11
CA HIS A 151 9.96 8.00 2.84
C HIS A 151 10.11 8.37 1.36
N ILE A 152 10.88 9.40 1.08
CA ILE A 152 11.01 9.98 -0.25
C ILE A 152 12.43 9.79 -0.76
N SER A 153 12.54 9.29 -1.98
CA SER A 153 13.80 9.24 -2.71
C SER A 153 13.69 10.11 -3.96
N LYS A 154 14.65 11.03 -4.11
CA LYS A 154 14.76 11.94 -5.28
C LYS A 154 15.78 11.46 -6.30
N ASP A 155 16.44 10.36 -6.05
CA ASP A 155 17.58 9.83 -6.80
C ASP A 155 17.39 8.34 -7.17
N LYS A 156 16.13 7.94 -7.44
CA LYS A 156 15.75 6.58 -7.86
C LYS A 156 16.14 5.52 -6.83
N GLY A 157 15.85 5.80 -5.57
CA GLY A 157 16.04 4.87 -4.47
C GLY A 157 17.48 4.75 -3.96
N LYS A 158 18.43 5.62 -4.38
CA LYS A 158 19.80 5.59 -3.85
C LYS A 158 19.83 6.10 -2.41
N THR A 159 19.19 7.23 -2.14
CA THR A 159 19.00 7.79 -0.80
C THR A 159 17.52 8.01 -0.50
N TRP A 160 17.17 8.00 0.78
CA TRP A 160 15.80 8.15 1.25
C TRP A 160 15.75 9.13 2.41
N THR A 161 14.69 9.93 2.47
CA THR A 161 14.46 10.91 3.51
C THR A 161 13.06 10.72 4.08
N ASP A 162 12.96 10.62 5.40
CA ASP A 162 11.72 10.83 6.14
C ASP A 162 11.54 12.34 6.32
N PRO A 163 10.48 12.96 5.79
CA PRO A 163 10.27 14.41 5.91
C PRO A 163 9.89 14.86 7.33
N TRP A 164 9.69 13.93 8.24
CA TRP A 164 9.29 14.22 9.63
C TRP A 164 10.28 15.15 10.35
N ASN A 165 9.74 16.11 11.07
CA ASN A 165 10.50 17.09 11.85
C ASN A 165 10.16 17.11 13.35
N GLY A 166 9.42 16.09 13.85
CA GLY A 166 9.10 15.94 15.26
C GLY A 166 7.74 16.50 15.69
N ALA A 167 7.08 17.30 14.88
CA ALA A 167 5.81 17.95 15.26
C ALA A 167 4.93 18.23 14.02
N PRO A 168 3.60 18.32 14.16
CA PRO A 168 2.80 18.01 15.35
C PRO A 168 2.57 16.51 15.53
N LEU A 169 2.21 16.07 16.74
CA LEU A 169 1.74 14.70 16.98
C LEU A 169 0.40 14.49 16.26
N PRO A 170 0.12 13.27 15.78
CA PRO A 170 -1.11 12.97 15.05
C PRO A 170 -2.36 13.12 15.92
N ASP A 171 -3.34 13.86 15.41
CA ASP A 171 -4.69 13.97 15.98
C ASP A 171 -5.71 13.49 14.94
N PHE A 172 -5.90 12.17 14.86
CA PHE A 172 -6.70 11.49 13.84
C PHE A 172 -8.20 11.74 14.02
N LYS A 173 -8.64 12.93 13.69
CA LYS A 173 -10.05 13.35 13.68
C LYS A 173 -10.34 14.26 12.49
N GLU A 174 -11.60 14.54 12.23
CA GLU A 174 -12.02 15.53 11.22
C GLU A 174 -11.40 16.90 11.53
N GLY A 175 -10.69 17.46 10.54
CA GLY A 175 -9.96 18.72 10.69
C GLY A 175 -8.66 18.64 11.51
N GLY A 176 -8.28 17.46 12.00
CA GLY A 176 -7.02 17.26 12.72
C GLY A 176 -5.80 17.27 11.79
N THR A 177 -4.62 17.34 12.40
CA THR A 177 -3.33 17.35 11.68
C THR A 177 -2.30 16.46 12.37
N GLY A 178 -1.21 16.15 11.68
CA GLY A 178 -0.10 15.40 12.24
C GLY A 178 1.02 15.14 11.25
N THR A 179 2.04 14.39 11.68
CA THR A 179 3.24 14.05 10.91
C THR A 179 3.18 12.68 10.28
N THR A 180 2.05 11.98 10.39
CA THR A 180 1.80 10.69 9.76
C THR A 180 0.48 10.70 9.02
N ILE A 181 0.35 9.84 8.03
CA ILE A 181 -0.92 9.52 7.38
C ILE A 181 -1.84 8.87 8.40
N ALA A 182 -3.10 9.25 8.45
CA ALA A 182 -4.09 8.56 9.26
C ALA A 182 -4.32 7.15 8.70
N GLY A 183 -4.04 6.14 9.52
CA GLY A 183 -4.15 4.73 9.15
C GLY A 183 -2.88 4.12 8.57
N ILE A 184 -2.69 2.84 8.87
CA ILE A 184 -1.57 2.02 8.37
C ILE A 184 -1.85 1.44 7.00
N HIS A 185 -0.83 0.83 6.40
CA HIS A 185 -0.90 0.22 5.06
C HIS A 185 -1.46 1.18 4.02
N ALA A 186 -1.08 2.44 4.14
CA ALA A 186 -1.64 3.52 3.35
C ALA A 186 -1.25 3.42 1.87
N GLY A 187 -2.21 3.67 1.00
CA GLY A 187 -1.94 4.03 -0.39
C GLY A 187 -1.71 5.53 -0.50
N VAL A 188 -0.74 5.96 -1.30
CA VAL A 188 -0.38 7.36 -1.49
C VAL A 188 -0.32 7.68 -2.98
N VAL A 189 -0.94 8.78 -3.38
CA VAL A 189 -0.86 9.32 -4.75
C VAL A 189 -0.53 10.81 -4.72
N GLN A 190 0.19 11.29 -5.72
CA GLN A 190 0.35 12.72 -5.94
C GLN A 190 -0.84 13.25 -6.76
N LEU A 191 -1.44 14.32 -6.28
CA LEU A 191 -2.49 15.06 -6.98
C LEU A 191 -1.88 15.96 -8.09
N LYS A 192 -2.70 16.38 -9.04
CA LYS A 192 -2.25 17.25 -10.15
C LYS A 192 -1.65 18.57 -9.68
N ASP A 193 -2.13 19.10 -8.55
CA ASP A 193 -1.60 20.33 -7.94
C ASP A 193 -0.28 20.14 -7.16
N GLY A 194 0.21 18.90 -7.08
CA GLY A 194 1.47 18.55 -6.42
C GLY A 194 1.32 18.05 -4.98
N ARG A 195 0.16 18.20 -4.35
CA ARG A 195 -0.11 17.66 -3.03
C ARG A 195 -0.08 16.13 -3.03
N LEU A 196 0.17 15.53 -1.86
CA LEU A 196 -0.01 14.10 -1.66
C LEU A 196 -1.39 13.84 -1.05
N MET A 197 -2.09 12.81 -1.53
CA MET A 197 -3.30 12.29 -0.91
C MET A 197 -3.08 10.84 -0.53
N ALA A 198 -3.56 10.44 0.64
CA ALA A 198 -3.47 9.08 1.14
C ALA A 198 -4.79 8.62 1.77
N LEU A 199 -5.04 7.31 1.65
CA LEU A 199 -6.08 6.59 2.38
C LEU A 199 -5.42 5.47 3.17
N GLY A 200 -5.89 5.20 4.39
CA GLY A 200 -5.28 4.23 5.28
C GLY A 200 -6.27 3.27 5.94
N ARG A 201 -5.74 2.18 6.50
CA ARG A 201 -6.46 1.22 7.32
C ARG A 201 -6.37 1.62 8.80
N ASN A 202 -7.39 1.34 9.59
CA ASN A 202 -7.51 1.77 11.00
C ASN A 202 -7.58 3.32 11.14
N ASN A 203 -7.45 3.83 12.34
CA ASN A 203 -7.53 5.27 12.65
C ASN A 203 -8.72 5.96 11.97
N SER A 204 -9.86 5.24 11.93
CA SER A 204 -11.09 5.71 11.29
C SER A 204 -11.55 7.04 11.87
N ILE A 205 -12.03 7.92 11.01
CA ILE A 205 -12.48 9.26 11.36
C ILE A 205 -14.01 9.31 11.28
N ARG A 206 -14.67 10.01 12.21
CA ARG A 206 -16.11 10.19 12.15
C ARG A 206 -16.48 11.32 11.20
N ASP A 207 -17.43 11.00 10.30
CA ASP A 207 -18.03 12.03 9.44
C ASP A 207 -19.02 12.93 10.23
N LYS A 208 -19.63 13.89 9.56
CA LYS A 208 -20.58 14.84 10.17
C LYS A 208 -21.84 14.16 10.73
N GLU A 209 -22.17 12.99 10.23
CA GLU A 209 -23.28 12.16 10.70
C GLU A 209 -22.86 11.18 11.81
N GLY A 210 -21.61 11.28 12.29
CA GLY A 210 -21.06 10.43 13.34
C GLY A 210 -20.64 9.03 12.92
N ARG A 211 -20.71 8.68 11.62
CA ARG A 211 -20.33 7.36 11.09
C ARG A 211 -18.82 7.26 10.96
N LEU A 212 -18.27 6.10 11.29
CA LEU A 212 -16.86 5.81 11.07
C LEU A 212 -16.56 5.66 9.58
N ARG A 213 -15.51 6.33 9.13
CA ARG A 213 -15.04 6.34 7.74
C ARG A 213 -13.58 5.97 7.63
N MET A 214 -13.20 5.44 6.48
CA MET A 214 -11.80 5.31 6.10
C MET A 214 -11.14 6.70 6.18
N PRO A 215 -10.02 6.85 6.90
CA PRO A 215 -9.38 8.14 7.01
C PRO A 215 -8.74 8.55 5.68
N MET A 216 -8.87 9.81 5.35
CA MET A 216 -8.16 10.48 4.26
C MET A 216 -7.17 11.48 4.83
N SER A 217 -5.99 11.53 4.26
CA SER A 217 -4.93 12.46 4.64
C SER A 217 -4.43 13.19 3.40
N VAL A 218 -4.27 14.52 3.49
CA VAL A 218 -3.71 15.34 2.42
C VAL A 218 -2.54 16.14 2.96
N SER A 219 -1.44 16.16 2.20
CA SER A 219 -0.23 16.94 2.53
C SER A 219 0.10 17.88 1.37
N ASP A 220 0.33 19.13 1.65
CA ASP A 220 0.77 20.18 0.73
C ASP A 220 2.28 20.50 0.84
N ASP A 221 2.98 19.82 1.74
CA ASP A 221 4.41 19.99 2.04
C ASP A 221 5.23 18.70 1.85
N MET A 222 4.78 17.80 0.96
CA MET A 222 5.44 16.52 0.64
C MET A 222 5.60 15.59 1.85
N GLY A 223 4.56 15.51 2.67
CA GLY A 223 4.46 14.53 3.75
C GLY A 223 5.06 14.96 5.08
N LYS A 224 5.47 16.22 5.25
CA LYS A 224 5.90 16.76 6.56
C LYS A 224 4.71 16.87 7.50
N THR A 225 3.61 17.42 6.98
CA THR A 225 2.35 17.62 7.71
C THR A 225 1.21 17.05 6.89
N TRP A 226 0.28 16.39 7.57
CA TRP A 226 -0.93 15.83 7.01
C TRP A 226 -2.17 16.42 7.65
N HIS A 227 -3.17 16.75 6.84
CA HIS A 227 -4.49 17.21 7.25
C HIS A 227 -5.48 16.05 7.08
N TYR A 228 -6.30 15.82 8.10
CA TYR A 228 -7.16 14.63 8.18
C TYR A 228 -8.61 14.96 7.95
N SER A 229 -9.29 14.06 7.26
CA SER A 229 -10.74 14.10 7.08
C SER A 229 -11.34 12.70 6.95
N ALA A 230 -12.62 12.58 7.18
CA ALA A 230 -13.38 11.39 6.87
C ALA A 230 -13.57 11.29 5.34
N SER A 231 -13.21 10.16 4.74
CA SER A 231 -13.57 9.89 3.34
C SER A 231 -15.04 9.46 3.24
N GLU A 232 -15.55 9.32 2.01
CA GLU A 232 -16.88 8.74 1.79
C GLU A 232 -16.94 7.21 1.98
N PHE A 233 -15.78 6.56 2.16
CA PHE A 233 -15.66 5.10 2.15
C PHE A 233 -15.79 4.49 3.54
N PRO A 234 -16.32 3.25 3.64
CA PRO A 234 -16.32 2.51 4.89
C PRO A 234 -14.89 2.21 5.36
N PRO A 235 -14.68 2.12 6.68
CA PRO A 235 -13.38 1.77 7.23
C PRO A 235 -13.04 0.31 6.95
N ILE A 236 -11.75 0.02 6.85
CA ILE A 236 -11.20 -1.33 6.76
C ILE A 236 -10.30 -1.63 7.95
N ASP A 237 -10.11 -2.91 8.25
CA ASP A 237 -9.36 -3.37 9.43
C ASP A 237 -8.58 -4.66 9.13
N GLY A 238 -8.12 -5.34 10.18
CA GLY A 238 -7.23 -6.50 10.13
C GLY A 238 -7.55 -7.51 9.03
N GLY A 239 -6.53 -7.95 8.31
CA GLY A 239 -6.65 -8.82 7.15
C GLY A 239 -7.01 -8.15 5.83
N GLN A 240 -7.43 -6.88 5.85
CA GLN A 240 -7.77 -6.11 4.65
C GLN A 240 -6.67 -5.10 4.31
N ARG A 241 -6.45 -4.87 3.03
CA ARG A 241 -5.61 -3.80 2.48
C ARG A 241 -6.34 -3.09 1.36
N LEU A 242 -6.06 -1.82 1.19
CA LEU A 242 -6.51 -1.03 0.05
C LEU A 242 -5.42 -0.91 -1.00
N VAL A 243 -5.81 -0.57 -2.22
CA VAL A 243 -4.95 -0.06 -3.27
C VAL A 243 -5.43 1.34 -3.63
N LEU A 244 -4.52 2.31 -3.60
CA LEU A 244 -4.76 3.66 -4.10
C LEU A 244 -3.67 3.99 -5.10
N MET A 245 -4.04 4.28 -6.33
CA MET A 245 -3.08 4.58 -7.39
C MET A 245 -3.67 5.48 -8.47
N ARG A 246 -2.80 6.22 -9.15
CA ARG A 246 -3.19 6.92 -10.37
C ARG A 246 -3.05 5.98 -11.57
N LEU A 247 -4.10 5.87 -12.36
CA LEU A 247 -4.07 5.17 -13.64
C LEU A 247 -3.34 6.01 -14.71
N ASN A 248 -2.83 5.35 -15.73
CA ASN A 248 -2.16 6.03 -16.86
C ASN A 248 -3.12 6.97 -17.60
N GLU A 249 -4.40 6.64 -17.63
CA GLU A 249 -5.48 7.41 -18.24
C GLU A 249 -5.85 8.67 -17.43
N GLY A 250 -5.28 8.82 -16.22
CA GLY A 250 -5.42 10.01 -15.38
C GLY A 250 -6.27 9.85 -14.11
N PRO A 251 -7.33 9.05 -14.06
CA PRO A 251 -8.14 8.89 -12.85
C PRO A 251 -7.36 8.27 -11.69
N ILE A 252 -7.81 8.56 -10.47
CA ILE A 252 -7.35 7.87 -9.28
C ILE A 252 -8.24 6.65 -9.06
N LEU A 253 -7.62 5.48 -8.89
CA LEU A 253 -8.27 4.21 -8.57
C LEU A 253 -8.12 3.92 -7.08
N LEU A 254 -9.22 3.61 -6.42
CA LEU A 254 -9.27 2.95 -5.13
C LEU A 254 -9.83 1.55 -5.28
N ILE A 255 -9.15 0.54 -4.72
CA ILE A 255 -9.71 -0.79 -4.48
C ILE A 255 -9.75 -1.00 -2.98
N SER A 256 -10.91 -1.38 -2.44
CA SER A 256 -11.11 -1.56 -1.01
C SER A 256 -12.28 -2.52 -0.73
N PHE A 257 -12.74 -2.56 0.50
CA PHE A 257 -13.82 -3.45 0.97
C PHE A 257 -15.00 -2.65 1.51
N THR A 258 -16.19 -3.17 1.30
CA THR A 258 -17.45 -2.52 1.73
C THR A 258 -17.66 -2.59 3.24
N GLU A 259 -16.92 -3.45 3.94
CA GLU A 259 -17.09 -3.73 5.36
C GLU A 259 -15.94 -4.56 5.92
N HIS A 260 -15.81 -4.57 7.24
CA HIS A 260 -15.02 -5.57 7.96
C HIS A 260 -15.98 -6.59 8.61
N PRO A 261 -15.81 -7.92 8.39
CA PRO A 261 -16.80 -8.93 8.82
C PRO A 261 -17.14 -8.95 10.31
N TYR A 262 -16.18 -8.55 11.15
CA TYR A 262 -16.31 -8.64 12.61
C TYR A 262 -16.40 -7.27 13.31
N ARG A 263 -16.11 -6.18 12.62
CA ARG A 263 -16.03 -4.83 13.23
C ARG A 263 -17.05 -3.83 12.70
N THR A 264 -17.52 -4.03 11.47
CA THR A 264 -18.59 -3.20 10.92
C THR A 264 -19.93 -3.66 11.49
N PRO A 265 -20.70 -2.78 12.14
CA PRO A 265 -22.07 -3.08 12.58
C PRO A 265 -22.91 -3.62 11.42
N LYS A 266 -23.80 -4.57 11.68
CA LYS A 266 -24.57 -5.26 10.62
C LYS A 266 -25.38 -4.30 9.76
N GLU A 267 -25.94 -3.28 10.37
CA GLU A 267 -26.73 -2.21 9.73
C GLU A 267 -25.91 -1.32 8.80
N GLU A 268 -24.60 -1.17 9.08
CA GLU A 268 -23.68 -0.34 8.30
C GLU A 268 -22.96 -1.14 7.19
N ARG A 269 -23.15 -2.47 7.14
CA ARG A 269 -22.47 -3.32 6.15
C ARG A 269 -22.97 -3.07 4.74
N GLY A 270 -22.04 -3.22 3.79
CA GLY A 270 -22.32 -3.08 2.37
C GLY A 270 -22.29 -1.62 1.89
N MET A 271 -22.22 -1.47 0.60
CA MET A 271 -22.27 -0.18 -0.09
C MET A 271 -23.32 -0.23 -1.21
N MET A 272 -23.82 0.94 -1.60
CA MET A 272 -24.69 1.09 -2.76
C MET A 272 -23.85 1.14 -4.04
N PHE A 273 -24.28 0.37 -5.02
CA PHE A 273 -23.72 0.32 -6.37
C PHE A 273 -24.82 0.54 -7.39
N THR A 274 -24.42 0.93 -8.60
CA THR A 274 -25.34 1.05 -9.75
C THR A 274 -24.88 0.08 -10.82
N ASP A 275 -25.79 -0.77 -11.30
CA ASP A 275 -25.52 -1.70 -12.39
C ASP A 275 -25.53 -1.03 -13.77
N LYS A 276 -25.28 -1.80 -14.83
CA LYS A 276 -25.25 -1.29 -16.20
C LYS A 276 -26.62 -0.77 -16.71
N SER A 277 -27.72 -1.17 -16.07
CA SER A 277 -29.05 -0.70 -16.39
C SER A 277 -29.45 0.58 -15.66
N GLY A 278 -28.59 1.08 -14.76
CA GLY A 278 -28.87 2.23 -13.91
C GLY A 278 -29.60 1.89 -12.60
N LYS A 279 -29.87 0.59 -12.33
CA LYS A 279 -30.52 0.14 -11.10
C LYS A 279 -29.53 0.12 -9.94
N SER A 280 -29.93 0.73 -8.81
CA SER A 280 -29.16 0.70 -7.58
C SER A 280 -29.40 -0.60 -6.81
N PHE A 281 -28.30 -1.15 -6.23
CA PHE A 281 -28.36 -2.32 -5.36
C PHE A 281 -27.32 -2.20 -4.25
N LYS A 282 -27.56 -2.86 -3.11
CA LYS A 282 -26.60 -2.96 -2.01
C LYS A 282 -25.71 -4.19 -2.24
N GLY A 283 -24.39 -3.99 -2.27
CA GLY A 283 -23.39 -5.03 -2.49
C GLY A 283 -22.40 -5.16 -1.33
N TYR A 284 -21.77 -6.32 -1.25
CA TYR A 284 -20.84 -6.71 -0.18
C TYR A 284 -19.58 -7.30 -0.79
N GLY A 285 -18.42 -6.99 -0.23
CA GLY A 285 -17.15 -7.55 -0.66
C GLY A 285 -16.15 -6.49 -1.16
N MET A 286 -15.29 -6.87 -2.08
CA MET A 286 -14.27 -5.99 -2.65
C MET A 286 -14.88 -5.12 -3.76
N TYR A 287 -14.51 -3.85 -3.79
CA TYR A 287 -14.97 -2.91 -4.81
C TYR A 287 -13.81 -2.08 -5.38
N ALA A 288 -14.03 -1.54 -6.58
CA ALA A 288 -13.22 -0.51 -7.19
C ALA A 288 -14.01 0.80 -7.27
N ALA A 289 -13.32 1.93 -7.07
CA ALA A 289 -13.86 3.26 -7.28
C ALA A 289 -12.89 4.13 -8.07
N LEU A 290 -13.43 5.03 -8.92
CA LEU A 290 -12.63 5.96 -9.72
C LEU A 290 -13.00 7.40 -9.39
N SER A 291 -11.97 8.22 -9.20
CA SER A 291 -12.08 9.68 -9.10
C SER A 291 -11.43 10.35 -10.31
N TYR A 292 -12.15 11.29 -10.91
CA TYR A 292 -11.68 12.10 -12.04
C TYR A 292 -11.32 13.54 -11.64
N ASP A 293 -11.56 13.91 -10.38
CA ASP A 293 -11.45 15.26 -9.82
C ASP A 293 -10.51 15.32 -8.59
N GLU A 294 -9.45 14.48 -8.62
CA GLU A 294 -8.40 14.47 -7.61
C GLU A 294 -8.89 14.04 -6.21
N GLY A 295 -9.77 13.04 -6.17
CA GLY A 295 -10.26 12.46 -4.92
C GLY A 295 -11.41 13.21 -4.25
N LYS A 296 -11.95 14.27 -4.87
CA LYS A 296 -13.08 15.04 -4.32
C LYS A 296 -14.38 14.26 -4.41
N THR A 297 -14.61 13.59 -5.54
CA THR A 297 -15.76 12.72 -5.76
C THR A 297 -15.35 11.40 -6.42
N TRP A 298 -16.15 10.36 -6.22
CA TRP A 298 -15.91 9.02 -6.74
C TRP A 298 -17.19 8.50 -7.47
N PRO A 299 -17.49 9.05 -8.66
CA PRO A 299 -18.76 8.76 -9.35
C PRO A 299 -18.87 7.33 -9.88
N VAL A 300 -17.76 6.65 -10.09
CA VAL A 300 -17.74 5.27 -10.56
C VAL A 300 -17.38 4.34 -9.41
N LYS A 301 -18.30 3.45 -9.06
CA LYS A 301 -18.08 2.38 -8.08
C LYS A 301 -18.53 1.06 -8.67
N ARG A 302 -17.71 0.02 -8.56
CA ARG A 302 -18.01 -1.33 -9.08
C ARG A 302 -17.69 -2.38 -8.05
N LEU A 303 -18.64 -3.23 -7.76
CA LEU A 303 -18.41 -4.44 -6.97
C LEU A 303 -17.56 -5.41 -7.81
N LEU A 304 -16.51 -5.97 -7.21
CA LEU A 304 -15.58 -6.89 -7.89
C LEU A 304 -15.81 -8.35 -7.50
N THR A 305 -16.43 -8.59 -6.33
CA THR A 305 -16.71 -9.95 -5.81
C THR A 305 -18.08 -10.00 -5.18
#